data_e8e51a58cfb48adc870803e99f66b68a
#
_entry.id   e8e51a58cfb48adc870803e99f66b68a
#
_cell.length_a   1.000
_cell.length_b   1.000
_cell.length_c   1.000
_cell.angle_alpha   90.00
_cell.angle_beta   90.00
_cell.angle_gamma   90.00
#
_symmetry.space_group_name_H-M   'P 1'
#
loop_
_entity.id
_entity.type
_entity.pdbx_description
1 polymer ?
#
loop_
_entity_poly.entity_id
_entity_poly.type
_entity_poly.pdbx_seq_one_letter_code
_entity_poly.pdbx_strand_id
1 'polypeptide(L)'
;MITSTKTYIKLCIMLLAAALLFPGCKKSRSDMGQTLYKKTKNKVFKDVTPDGLAEVFQKVLADEKHNLTYGTFISNFYEQNGYDPVFVMDHIFNKDLNTAVTYYQNAAQHGLDPELFKASEIAQLVNKFYDKKGIKTLDEAYHDIAELEILSANSLLRYSNALQYGVINPKSIYVRYYIPTPRPDTNGMTKVFQVTDLKAYLDSIQPKSPEYITLQKALAAGSAADGFSPEETKRLLIVNLERLRWRNMPDAGKFVKVNIPAFQLDVMQNGKSALNMKVCVGQGRNSNYSESLMNYSDTGKTDKPNRHSTPQLSSLIHSVEVNPVWNIPQSIANKEIIVEAKKDRYYLENKGINVYKDGKLVDPDDIDWDTATAADYEFKQKPGDDNSLGKIKFLFNNQSSVYLHDTPAKNAFGMSMRAISHGCVRLGDPKGLALNLFGEGPKFDLISKDMELDKPEPTSVTLSPKVPVLITYQTAWTDNSGNLKAARDVYGLDIVLYNALATLK
;
A
#
# COMPACT_ATOMS: atom_id res chain seq x y z
N MET A 1 -58.10 -25.47 -17.54
CA MET A 1 -57.13 -24.35 -17.42
C MET A 1 -57.45 -23.47 -16.20
N ILE A 2 -57.59 -24.00 -15.00
CA ILE A 2 -57.84 -23.22 -13.75
C ILE A 2 -57.19 -23.98 -12.57
N THR A 3 -55.88 -24.27 -12.61
CA THR A 3 -55.16 -24.91 -11.50
C THR A 3 -53.77 -24.33 -11.24
N SER A 4 -53.37 -23.26 -11.96
CA SER A 4 -52.00 -22.70 -11.84
C SER A 4 -51.87 -21.46 -10.93
N THR A 5 -52.94 -20.74 -10.63
CA THR A 5 -52.89 -19.45 -9.91
C THR A 5 -52.94 -19.60 -8.40
N LYS A 6 -53.43 -20.70 -7.85
CA LYS A 6 -53.48 -20.90 -6.38
C LYS A 6 -52.12 -21.35 -5.76
N THR A 7 -51.25 -21.92 -6.55
CA THR A 7 -49.93 -22.40 -6.07
C THR A 7 -48.94 -21.24 -5.96
N TYR A 8 -49.00 -20.27 -6.84
CA TYR A 8 -48.12 -19.09 -6.79
C TYR A 8 -48.44 -18.13 -5.64
N ILE A 9 -49.74 -18.01 -5.28
CA ILE A 9 -50.14 -17.14 -4.17
C ILE A 9 -49.74 -17.75 -2.84
N LYS A 10 -49.73 -19.09 -2.67
CA LYS A 10 -49.20 -19.74 -1.46
C LYS A 10 -47.69 -19.67 -1.34
N LEU A 11 -46.96 -19.67 -2.46
CA LEU A 11 -45.49 -19.55 -2.46
C LEU A 11 -45.04 -18.09 -2.15
N CYS A 12 -45.75 -17.11 -2.68
CA CYS A 12 -45.49 -15.68 -2.36
C CYS A 12 -45.82 -15.31 -0.91
N ILE A 13 -46.88 -15.92 -0.33
CA ILE A 13 -47.23 -15.70 1.09
C ILE A 13 -46.22 -16.40 2.02
N MET A 14 -45.65 -17.56 1.63
CA MET A 14 -44.55 -18.19 2.39
C MET A 14 -43.25 -17.45 2.29
N LEU A 15 -42.95 -16.80 1.15
CA LEU A 15 -41.75 -15.96 1.01
C LEU A 15 -41.87 -14.61 1.74
N LEU A 16 -43.06 -14.04 1.85
CA LEU A 16 -43.30 -12.85 2.70
C LEU A 16 -43.33 -13.16 4.19
N ALA A 17 -43.74 -14.39 4.59
CA ALA A 17 -43.70 -14.80 6.00
C ALA A 17 -42.26 -15.20 6.48
N ALA A 18 -41.39 -15.62 5.55
CA ALA A 18 -39.98 -15.89 5.87
C ALA A 18 -39.13 -14.61 6.01
N ALA A 19 -39.56 -13.47 5.45
CA ALA A 19 -38.91 -12.17 5.60
C ALA A 19 -39.23 -11.47 6.92
N LEU A 20 -40.14 -12.02 7.74
CA LEU A 20 -40.54 -11.46 9.04
C LEU A 20 -40.00 -12.25 10.24
N LEU A 21 -39.11 -13.23 10.05
CA LEU A 21 -38.54 -14.03 11.12
C LEU A 21 -36.99 -13.91 11.18
N PHE A 22 -36.44 -12.68 11.03
CA PHE A 22 -35.24 -12.36 11.76
C PHE A 22 -35.68 -11.76 13.10
N PRO A 23 -35.61 -12.50 14.21
CA PRO A 23 -35.59 -11.87 15.50
C PRO A 23 -34.24 -11.19 15.60
N GLY A 24 -34.13 -9.94 15.18
CA GLY A 24 -33.14 -9.09 15.77
C GLY A 24 -33.32 -9.23 17.27
N CYS A 25 -32.39 -9.86 17.95
CA CYS A 25 -32.33 -9.85 19.41
C CYS A 25 -32.19 -8.37 19.83
N LYS A 26 -33.28 -7.62 19.80
CA LYS A 26 -33.41 -6.43 20.63
C LYS A 26 -33.43 -6.97 22.05
N LYS A 27 -32.26 -7.06 22.71
CA LYS A 27 -32.24 -7.08 24.16
C LYS A 27 -33.18 -5.99 24.61
N SER A 28 -34.26 -6.36 25.33
CA SER A 28 -35.19 -5.42 25.91
C SER A 28 -34.38 -4.44 26.76
N ARG A 29 -34.30 -3.18 26.32
CA ARG A 29 -33.52 -2.13 26.99
C ARG A 29 -34.33 -1.41 28.09
N SER A 30 -35.45 -1.95 28.48
CA SER A 30 -36.21 -1.48 29.64
C SER A 30 -35.42 -1.47 30.93
N ASP A 31 -34.19 -2.07 30.94
CA ASP A 31 -33.33 -2.18 32.12
C ASP A 31 -31.97 -1.48 31.97
N MET A 32 -31.76 -0.56 31.00
CA MET A 32 -30.46 0.11 30.76
C MET A 32 -29.93 0.73 32.06
N GLY A 33 -30.68 1.60 32.71
CA GLY A 33 -30.25 2.27 33.92
C GLY A 33 -29.99 1.30 35.08
N GLN A 34 -30.81 0.25 35.22
CA GLN A 34 -30.60 -0.78 36.25
C GLN A 34 -29.32 -1.62 35.94
N THR A 35 -29.05 -1.91 34.69
CA THR A 35 -27.84 -2.63 34.27
C THR A 35 -26.60 -1.80 34.55
N LEU A 36 -26.58 -0.51 34.18
CA LEU A 36 -25.51 0.43 34.49
C LEU A 36 -25.29 0.56 35.99
N TYR A 37 -26.37 0.73 36.80
CA TYR A 37 -26.26 0.77 38.25
C TYR A 37 -25.72 -0.53 38.86
N LYS A 38 -26.20 -1.69 38.43
CA LYS A 38 -25.75 -2.98 38.97
C LYS A 38 -24.24 -3.15 38.79
N LYS A 39 -23.67 -2.63 37.72
CA LYS A 39 -22.25 -2.78 37.33
C LYS A 39 -21.38 -1.68 37.96
N THR A 40 -21.76 -0.41 37.87
CA THR A 40 -20.98 0.74 38.36
C THR A 40 -21.19 1.04 39.84
N LYS A 41 -22.33 0.62 40.40
CA LYS A 41 -22.81 0.98 41.76
C LYS A 41 -23.04 2.48 41.94
N ASN A 42 -23.02 3.29 40.91
CA ASN A 42 -23.37 4.70 40.94
C ASN A 42 -24.90 4.84 40.82
N LYS A 43 -25.51 5.50 41.83
CA LYS A 43 -26.99 5.61 41.94
C LYS A 43 -27.63 6.46 40.83
N VAL A 44 -26.88 7.40 40.26
CA VAL A 44 -27.35 8.28 39.18
C VAL A 44 -27.83 7.45 37.97
N PHE A 45 -27.17 6.38 37.67
CA PHE A 45 -27.54 5.52 36.53
C PHE A 45 -28.92 4.87 36.64
N LYS A 46 -29.50 4.77 37.84
CA LYS A 46 -30.86 4.20 37.98
C LYS A 46 -31.93 4.98 37.21
N ASP A 47 -31.71 6.26 37.04
CA ASP A 47 -32.66 7.18 36.42
C ASP A 47 -32.38 7.38 34.91
N VAL A 48 -31.35 6.71 34.37
CA VAL A 48 -31.05 6.71 32.92
C VAL A 48 -32.12 5.94 32.15
N THR A 49 -32.71 6.62 31.16
CA THR A 49 -33.70 6.04 30.24
C THR A 49 -33.17 6.01 28.81
N PRO A 50 -33.59 5.06 27.96
CA PRO A 50 -33.21 5.02 26.54
C PRO A 50 -33.57 6.30 25.80
N ASP A 51 -34.78 6.82 25.97
CA ASP A 51 -35.24 8.03 25.25
C ASP A 51 -34.45 9.28 25.67
N GLY A 52 -34.18 9.46 26.97
CA GLY A 52 -33.37 10.57 27.46
C GLY A 52 -31.92 10.49 26.97
N LEU A 53 -31.38 9.28 26.91
CA LEU A 53 -30.04 9.07 26.31
C LEU A 53 -30.03 9.39 24.83
N ALA A 54 -31.00 8.89 24.05
CA ALA A 54 -31.05 9.10 22.61
C ALA A 54 -31.08 10.59 22.23
N GLU A 55 -31.83 11.41 22.99
CA GLU A 55 -31.89 12.87 22.78
C GLU A 55 -30.49 13.53 22.96
N VAL A 56 -29.79 13.18 24.04
CA VAL A 56 -28.45 13.74 24.32
C VAL A 56 -27.41 13.18 23.36
N PHE A 57 -27.48 11.87 23.07
CA PHE A 57 -26.57 11.22 22.15
C PHE A 57 -26.61 11.86 20.76
N GLN A 58 -27.82 12.13 20.25
CA GLN A 58 -27.98 12.78 18.94
C GLN A 58 -27.31 14.15 18.90
N LYS A 59 -27.41 14.94 19.97
CA LYS A 59 -26.75 16.25 20.05
C LYS A 59 -25.23 16.12 20.10
N VAL A 60 -24.70 15.28 21.00
CA VAL A 60 -23.24 15.06 21.13
C VAL A 60 -22.64 14.54 19.82
N LEU A 61 -23.34 13.61 19.16
CA LEU A 61 -22.86 13.07 17.88
C LEU A 61 -22.89 14.12 16.77
N ALA A 62 -23.90 14.99 16.71
CA ALA A 62 -23.96 16.07 15.74
C ALA A 62 -22.82 17.07 15.91
N ASP A 63 -22.50 17.41 17.16
CA ASP A 63 -21.41 18.34 17.49
C ASP A 63 -20.03 17.73 17.17
N GLU A 64 -19.83 16.44 17.50
CA GLU A 64 -18.55 15.75 17.31
C GLU A 64 -18.32 15.18 15.92
N LYS A 65 -19.34 15.01 15.10
CA LYS A 65 -19.28 14.34 13.79
C LYS A 65 -18.11 14.75 12.91
N HIS A 66 -17.80 16.06 12.88
CA HIS A 66 -16.75 16.62 12.04
C HIS A 66 -15.33 16.37 12.57
N ASN A 67 -15.22 16.05 13.88
CA ASN A 67 -13.96 15.73 14.56
C ASN A 67 -13.62 14.24 14.46
N LEU A 68 -14.59 13.40 14.08
CA LEU A 68 -14.40 11.94 13.97
C LEU A 68 -13.84 11.53 12.60
N THR A 69 -12.92 10.58 12.59
CA THR A 69 -12.37 10.01 11.35
C THR A 69 -13.45 9.33 10.49
N TYR A 70 -14.42 8.70 11.14
CA TYR A 70 -15.53 7.98 10.48
C TYR A 70 -16.89 8.58 10.81
N GLY A 71 -16.97 9.88 11.06
CA GLY A 71 -18.16 10.55 11.58
C GLY A 71 -19.43 10.33 10.78
N THR A 72 -19.36 10.35 9.44
CA THR A 72 -20.53 10.06 8.59
C THR A 72 -21.02 8.62 8.75
N PHE A 73 -20.09 7.63 8.77
CA PHE A 73 -20.43 6.24 8.97
C PHE A 73 -21.05 5.99 10.34
N ILE A 74 -20.44 6.54 11.39
CA ILE A 74 -20.88 6.42 12.78
C ILE A 74 -22.27 7.06 12.95
N SER A 75 -22.49 8.26 12.40
CA SER A 75 -23.79 8.93 12.46
C SER A 75 -24.89 8.08 11.82
N ASN A 76 -24.68 7.57 10.61
CA ASN A 76 -25.63 6.72 9.92
C ASN A 76 -25.93 5.43 10.70
N PHE A 77 -24.89 4.84 11.31
CA PHE A 77 -25.07 3.62 12.11
C PHE A 77 -25.96 3.86 13.32
N TYR A 78 -25.68 4.90 14.14
CA TYR A 78 -26.46 5.17 15.34
C TYR A 78 -27.85 5.71 15.04
N GLU A 79 -28.01 6.50 13.99
CA GLU A 79 -29.34 6.93 13.52
C GLU A 79 -30.24 5.73 13.18
N GLN A 80 -29.71 4.76 12.44
CA GLN A 80 -30.45 3.53 12.08
C GLN A 80 -30.72 2.61 13.26
N ASN A 81 -29.92 2.69 14.33
CA ASN A 81 -30.04 1.87 15.53
C ASN A 81 -30.66 2.61 16.73
N GLY A 82 -31.28 3.79 16.52
CA GLY A 82 -31.99 4.52 17.56
C GLY A 82 -31.10 5.07 18.68
N TYR A 83 -29.83 5.39 18.33
CA TYR A 83 -28.80 5.92 19.23
C TYR A 83 -28.50 5.04 20.45
N ASP A 84 -28.55 3.77 20.25
CA ASP A 84 -28.27 2.77 21.27
C ASP A 84 -26.77 2.63 21.56
N PRO A 85 -26.29 2.72 22.83
CA PRO A 85 -24.85 2.64 23.15
C PRO A 85 -24.34 1.19 23.17
N VAL A 86 -23.95 0.68 22.03
CA VAL A 86 -23.53 -0.72 21.84
C VAL A 86 -22.24 -1.04 22.62
N PHE A 87 -21.21 -0.20 22.50
CA PHE A 87 -19.92 -0.45 23.14
C PHE A 87 -19.97 -0.29 24.64
N VAL A 88 -20.66 0.74 25.15
CA VAL A 88 -20.82 0.94 26.59
C VAL A 88 -21.60 -0.20 27.19
N MET A 89 -22.72 -0.60 26.60
CA MET A 89 -23.57 -1.66 27.15
C MET A 89 -22.94 -3.05 27.06
N ASP A 90 -22.17 -3.36 26.01
CA ASP A 90 -21.61 -4.68 25.80
C ASP A 90 -20.20 -4.84 26.40
N HIS A 91 -19.39 -3.77 26.47
CA HIS A 91 -17.96 -3.88 26.74
C HIS A 91 -17.48 -3.22 28.03
N ILE A 92 -18.16 -2.18 28.56
CA ILE A 92 -17.69 -1.51 29.78
C ILE A 92 -17.62 -2.48 30.97
N PHE A 93 -18.56 -3.42 31.05
CA PHE A 93 -18.76 -4.26 32.22
C PHE A 93 -17.78 -5.42 32.34
N ASN A 94 -17.16 -5.84 31.26
CA ASN A 94 -16.17 -6.91 31.22
C ASN A 94 -14.74 -6.37 31.30
N LYS A 95 -14.58 -5.04 31.47
CA LYS A 95 -13.31 -4.33 31.34
C LYS A 95 -12.69 -4.40 29.94
N ASP A 96 -13.49 -4.74 28.93
CA ASP A 96 -13.03 -4.86 27.55
C ASP A 96 -12.57 -3.53 26.98
N LEU A 97 -13.21 -2.40 27.37
CA LEU A 97 -12.76 -1.06 26.99
C LEU A 97 -11.39 -0.73 27.59
N ASN A 98 -11.07 -1.19 28.81
CA ASN A 98 -9.72 -1.05 29.37
C ASN A 98 -8.71 -1.87 28.56
N THR A 99 -9.11 -3.05 28.08
CA THR A 99 -8.30 -3.85 27.17
C THR A 99 -8.03 -3.08 25.87
N ALA A 100 -9.06 -2.51 25.24
CA ALA A 100 -8.91 -1.69 24.04
C ALA A 100 -7.95 -0.50 24.27
N VAL A 101 -8.12 0.22 25.38
CA VAL A 101 -7.22 1.32 25.79
C VAL A 101 -5.76 0.83 25.85
N THR A 102 -5.52 -0.36 26.39
CA THR A 102 -4.15 -0.93 26.45
C THR A 102 -3.56 -1.13 25.05
N TYR A 103 -4.35 -1.62 24.07
CA TYR A 103 -3.91 -1.74 22.67
C TYR A 103 -3.62 -0.36 22.07
N TYR A 104 -4.47 0.64 22.33
CA TYR A 104 -4.27 2.00 21.81
C TYR A 104 -3.03 2.66 22.40
N GLN A 105 -2.79 2.54 23.71
CA GLN A 105 -1.57 3.02 24.37
C GLN A 105 -0.31 2.37 23.82
N ASN A 106 -0.38 1.11 23.40
CA ASN A 106 0.71 0.39 22.78
C ASN A 106 0.86 0.63 21.28
N ALA A 107 0.07 1.52 20.68
CA ALA A 107 0.14 1.80 19.23
C ALA A 107 1.53 2.31 18.78
N ALA A 108 2.31 2.91 19.68
CA ALA A 108 3.68 3.34 19.40
C ALA A 108 4.60 2.21 18.91
N GLN A 109 4.35 0.95 19.30
CA GLN A 109 5.08 -0.22 18.79
C GLN A 109 4.84 -0.47 17.30
N HIS A 110 3.76 0.09 16.73
CA HIS A 110 3.44 0.06 15.30
C HIS A 110 3.89 1.33 14.57
N GLY A 111 4.59 2.24 15.25
CA GLY A 111 4.96 3.56 14.72
C GLY A 111 3.77 4.53 14.61
N LEU A 112 2.73 4.34 15.42
CA LEU A 112 1.52 5.18 15.45
C LEU A 112 1.44 5.92 16.78
N ASP A 113 0.93 7.16 16.75
CA ASP A 113 0.66 7.92 17.97
C ASP A 113 -0.56 7.33 18.68
N PRO A 114 -0.50 6.96 19.99
CA PRO A 114 -1.64 6.51 20.77
C PRO A 114 -2.82 7.49 20.76
N GLU A 115 -2.56 8.78 20.69
CA GLU A 115 -3.63 9.81 20.72
C GLU A 115 -4.43 9.86 19.40
N LEU A 116 -3.96 9.23 18.33
CA LEU A 116 -4.79 8.96 17.15
C LEU A 116 -6.04 8.13 17.50
N PHE A 117 -5.98 7.36 18.58
CA PHE A 117 -7.05 6.46 19.03
C PHE A 117 -7.70 6.95 20.32
N LYS A 118 -7.50 8.22 20.71
CA LYS A 118 -8.09 8.83 21.91
C LYS A 118 -7.86 8.01 23.19
N ALA A 119 -6.68 7.37 23.28
CA ALA A 119 -6.37 6.45 24.37
C ALA A 119 -6.53 7.08 25.74
N SER A 120 -6.06 8.32 25.93
CA SER A 120 -6.11 9.05 27.18
C SER A 120 -7.55 9.47 27.55
N GLU A 121 -8.32 9.98 26.59
CA GLU A 121 -9.71 10.41 26.78
C GLU A 121 -10.61 9.23 27.16
N ILE A 122 -10.54 8.12 26.42
CA ILE A 122 -11.30 6.90 26.72
C ILE A 122 -10.93 6.34 28.10
N ALA A 123 -9.64 6.32 28.44
CA ALA A 123 -9.19 5.84 29.76
C ALA A 123 -9.78 6.68 30.90
N GLN A 124 -9.85 8.01 30.75
CA GLN A 124 -10.44 8.91 31.74
C GLN A 124 -11.92 8.64 31.89
N LEU A 125 -12.67 8.56 30.81
CA LEU A 125 -14.11 8.26 30.84
C LEU A 125 -14.38 6.89 31.47
N VAL A 126 -13.69 5.85 31.06
CA VAL A 126 -13.83 4.49 31.63
C VAL A 126 -13.57 4.50 33.13
N ASN A 127 -12.51 5.18 33.60
CA ASN A 127 -12.23 5.31 35.03
C ASN A 127 -13.35 6.04 35.78
N LYS A 128 -13.93 7.10 35.19
CA LYS A 128 -15.06 7.85 35.73
C LYS A 128 -16.29 6.96 35.91
N PHE A 129 -16.57 6.06 34.97
CA PHE A 129 -17.67 5.09 35.08
C PHE A 129 -17.46 4.07 36.21
N TYR A 130 -16.24 3.67 36.51
CA TYR A 130 -15.93 2.74 37.60
C TYR A 130 -15.86 3.42 38.98
N ASP A 131 -15.76 4.75 39.03
CA ASP A 131 -15.87 5.50 40.28
C ASP A 131 -17.35 5.65 40.67
N LYS A 132 -17.73 5.13 41.83
CA LYS A 132 -19.11 5.20 42.37
C LYS A 132 -19.63 6.63 42.53
N LYS A 133 -18.74 7.62 42.58
CA LYS A 133 -19.04 9.05 42.74
C LYS A 133 -18.56 9.88 41.55
N GLY A 134 -18.03 9.25 40.53
CA GLY A 134 -17.42 9.90 39.35
C GLY A 134 -18.44 10.72 38.55
N ILE A 135 -19.69 10.20 38.42
CA ILE A 135 -20.81 10.86 37.74
C ILE A 135 -21.82 11.28 38.79
N LYS A 136 -22.19 12.57 38.79
CA LYS A 136 -22.97 13.20 39.87
C LYS A 136 -24.41 13.56 39.51
N THR A 137 -24.65 13.84 38.21
CA THR A 137 -25.98 14.26 37.72
C THR A 137 -26.45 13.35 36.59
N LEU A 138 -27.75 13.37 36.29
CA LEU A 138 -28.34 12.61 35.22
C LEU A 138 -27.88 13.15 33.85
N ASP A 139 -27.78 14.46 33.70
CA ASP A 139 -27.30 15.09 32.47
C ASP A 139 -25.83 14.70 32.18
N GLU A 140 -24.99 14.70 33.22
CA GLU A 140 -23.61 14.22 33.13
C GLU A 140 -23.56 12.73 32.72
N ALA A 141 -24.47 11.91 33.28
CA ALA A 141 -24.54 10.49 32.92
C ALA A 141 -24.89 10.27 31.44
N TYR A 142 -25.87 11.01 30.93
CA TYR A 142 -26.23 10.94 29.50
C TYR A 142 -25.10 11.40 28.61
N HIS A 143 -24.45 12.52 28.93
CA HIS A 143 -23.33 13.04 28.15
C HIS A 143 -22.14 12.07 28.14
N ASP A 144 -21.71 11.58 29.30
CA ASP A 144 -20.57 10.69 29.42
C ASP A 144 -20.80 9.33 28.72
N ILE A 145 -22.06 8.80 28.76
CA ILE A 145 -22.40 7.57 28.01
C ILE A 145 -22.27 7.84 26.51
N ALA A 146 -22.85 8.94 26.01
CA ALA A 146 -22.80 9.28 24.60
C ALA A 146 -21.36 9.52 24.12
N GLU A 147 -20.58 10.28 24.88
CA GLU A 147 -19.18 10.57 24.56
C GLU A 147 -18.32 9.30 24.55
N LEU A 148 -18.41 8.46 25.59
CA LEU A 148 -17.66 7.20 25.66
C LEU A 148 -18.03 6.26 24.51
N GLU A 149 -19.31 6.18 24.16
CA GLU A 149 -19.81 5.37 23.05
C GLU A 149 -19.21 5.83 21.70
N ILE A 150 -19.32 7.13 21.41
CA ILE A 150 -18.85 7.73 20.16
C ILE A 150 -17.32 7.58 20.02
N LEU A 151 -16.59 7.91 21.07
CA LEU A 151 -15.13 7.78 21.08
C LEU A 151 -14.68 6.32 20.94
N SER A 152 -15.33 5.39 21.66
CA SER A 152 -15.01 3.96 21.56
C SER A 152 -15.27 3.41 20.16
N ALA A 153 -16.40 3.76 19.55
CA ALA A 153 -16.76 3.38 18.19
C ALA A 153 -15.75 3.89 17.16
N ASN A 154 -15.46 5.19 17.21
CA ASN A 154 -14.49 5.81 16.27
C ASN A 154 -13.08 5.24 16.45
N SER A 155 -12.64 5.08 17.70
CA SER A 155 -11.28 4.62 17.99
C SER A 155 -11.09 3.15 17.63
N LEU A 156 -12.08 2.29 17.85
CA LEU A 156 -12.01 0.90 17.44
C LEU A 156 -11.97 0.76 15.91
N LEU A 157 -12.81 1.52 15.18
CA LEU A 157 -12.76 1.57 13.72
C LEU A 157 -11.40 2.09 13.23
N ARG A 158 -10.91 3.17 13.81
CA ARG A 158 -9.65 3.79 13.43
C ARG A 158 -8.47 2.87 13.68
N TYR A 159 -8.40 2.23 14.86
CA TYR A 159 -7.34 1.28 15.21
C TYR A 159 -7.38 0.03 14.32
N SER A 160 -8.57 -0.56 14.15
CA SER A 160 -8.78 -1.72 13.29
C SER A 160 -8.32 -1.45 11.86
N ASN A 161 -8.75 -0.33 11.28
CA ASN A 161 -8.39 0.04 9.92
C ASN A 161 -6.91 0.42 9.79
N ALA A 162 -6.34 1.08 10.80
CA ALA A 162 -4.92 1.42 10.84
C ALA A 162 -4.03 0.17 10.75
N LEU A 163 -4.33 -0.88 11.53
CA LEU A 163 -3.53 -2.10 11.53
C LEU A 163 -3.77 -2.99 10.32
N GLN A 164 -4.98 -2.97 9.75
CA GLN A 164 -5.33 -3.82 8.62
C GLN A 164 -5.04 -3.20 7.25
N TYR A 165 -5.06 -1.87 7.13
CA TYR A 165 -4.98 -1.16 5.83
C TYR A 165 -4.00 0.01 5.83
N GLY A 166 -3.38 0.33 6.99
CA GLY A 166 -2.60 1.55 7.18
C GLY A 166 -3.47 2.79 7.38
N VAL A 167 -2.88 3.83 7.95
CA VAL A 167 -3.57 5.11 8.21
C VAL A 167 -3.52 6.05 7.02
N ILE A 168 -2.50 5.93 6.17
CA ILE A 168 -2.32 6.75 4.96
C ILE A 168 -2.76 5.99 3.71
N ASN A 169 -3.55 6.64 2.86
CA ASN A 169 -3.78 6.13 1.51
C ASN A 169 -2.60 6.52 0.61
N PRO A 170 -1.77 5.56 0.14
CA PRO A 170 -0.61 5.89 -0.69
C PRO A 170 -0.96 6.65 -1.98
N LYS A 171 -2.17 6.44 -2.52
CA LYS A 171 -2.63 7.15 -3.73
C LYS A 171 -2.93 8.63 -3.48
N SER A 172 -3.13 9.06 -2.22
CA SER A 172 -3.35 10.46 -1.90
C SER A 172 -2.06 11.26 -1.74
N ILE A 173 -0.93 10.59 -1.53
CA ILE A 173 0.37 11.23 -1.25
C ILE A 173 1.42 10.98 -2.33
N TYR A 174 1.30 9.90 -3.13
CA TYR A 174 2.26 9.55 -4.18
C TYR A 174 1.66 9.70 -5.58
N VAL A 175 2.33 10.46 -6.42
CA VAL A 175 1.90 10.74 -7.81
C VAL A 175 2.01 9.51 -8.71
N ARG A 176 3.07 8.69 -8.53
CA ARG A 176 3.36 7.52 -9.38
C ARG A 176 3.17 6.20 -8.62
N TYR A 177 2.00 6.02 -8.00
CA TYR A 177 1.62 4.83 -7.25
C TYR A 177 0.44 4.12 -7.93
N TYR A 178 0.71 2.99 -8.55
CA TYR A 178 -0.24 2.19 -9.35
C TYR A 178 -0.41 0.76 -8.79
N ILE A 179 -0.28 0.61 -7.48
CA ILE A 179 -0.53 -0.66 -6.80
C ILE A 179 -1.96 -0.65 -6.25
N PRO A 180 -2.77 -1.71 -6.50
CA PRO A 180 -4.04 -1.88 -5.81
C PRO A 180 -3.82 -1.92 -4.29
N THR A 181 -4.51 -1.06 -3.58
CA THR A 181 -4.39 -0.96 -2.12
C THR A 181 -5.78 -1.07 -1.52
N PRO A 182 -6.13 -2.21 -0.91
CA PRO A 182 -7.41 -2.41 -0.26
C PRO A 182 -7.67 -1.34 0.81
N ARG A 183 -8.93 -0.97 0.95
CA ARG A 183 -9.43 -0.05 1.98
C ARG A 183 -10.67 -0.64 2.62
N PRO A 184 -10.98 -0.29 3.87
CA PRO A 184 -12.17 -0.79 4.53
C PRO A 184 -13.42 -0.37 3.77
N ASP A 185 -14.32 -1.31 3.55
CA ASP A 185 -15.66 -1.06 3.02
C ASP A 185 -16.69 -0.93 4.16
N THR A 186 -17.89 -0.50 3.82
CA THR A 186 -18.99 -0.32 4.78
C THR A 186 -19.30 -1.64 5.52
N ASN A 187 -19.29 -2.76 4.82
CA ASN A 187 -19.59 -4.07 5.43
C ASN A 187 -18.51 -4.47 6.45
N GLY A 188 -17.23 -4.27 6.11
CA GLY A 188 -16.11 -4.51 7.02
C GLY A 188 -16.20 -3.63 8.27
N MET A 189 -16.51 -2.34 8.10
CA MET A 189 -16.70 -1.42 9.22
C MET A 189 -17.92 -1.80 10.10
N THR A 190 -19.04 -2.22 9.51
CA THR A 190 -20.23 -2.65 10.27
C THR A 190 -19.92 -3.88 11.14
N LYS A 191 -19.11 -4.82 10.65
CA LYS A 191 -18.70 -6.01 11.43
C LYS A 191 -17.95 -5.65 12.71
N VAL A 192 -17.22 -4.52 12.75
CA VAL A 192 -16.52 -4.04 13.95
C VAL A 192 -17.49 -3.74 15.09
N PHE A 193 -18.70 -3.27 14.78
CA PHE A 193 -19.75 -3.02 15.76
C PHE A 193 -20.45 -4.29 16.27
N GLN A 194 -20.20 -5.43 15.65
CA GLN A 194 -20.76 -6.74 16.02
C GLN A 194 -19.78 -7.60 16.83
N VAL A 195 -18.60 -7.06 17.16
CA VAL A 195 -17.59 -7.76 17.92
C VAL A 195 -18.05 -7.99 19.36
N THR A 196 -18.13 -9.23 19.78
CA THR A 196 -18.52 -9.63 21.15
C THR A 196 -17.32 -9.94 22.04
N ASP A 197 -16.22 -10.45 21.49
CA ASP A 197 -14.92 -10.64 22.17
C ASP A 197 -13.92 -9.65 21.62
N LEU A 198 -13.84 -8.50 22.29
CA LEU A 198 -12.99 -7.38 21.85
C LEU A 198 -11.50 -7.73 21.89
N LYS A 199 -11.07 -8.53 22.91
CA LYS A 199 -9.68 -8.95 23.01
C LYS A 199 -9.28 -9.88 21.88
N ALA A 200 -10.07 -10.92 21.63
CA ALA A 200 -9.80 -11.85 20.52
C ALA A 200 -9.79 -11.12 19.15
N TYR A 201 -10.69 -10.18 18.97
CA TYR A 201 -10.70 -9.35 17.76
C TYR A 201 -9.42 -8.51 17.62
N LEU A 202 -9.03 -7.76 18.66
CA LEU A 202 -7.83 -6.93 18.67
C LEU A 202 -6.55 -7.76 18.45
N ASP A 203 -6.47 -8.98 19.00
CA ASP A 203 -5.37 -9.92 18.74
C ASP A 203 -5.37 -10.40 17.27
N SER A 204 -6.55 -10.61 16.69
CA SER A 204 -6.69 -11.14 15.33
C SER A 204 -6.20 -10.16 14.26
N ILE A 205 -6.39 -8.86 14.46
CA ILE A 205 -6.04 -7.81 13.50
C ILE A 205 -4.57 -7.36 13.58
N GLN A 206 -3.80 -7.85 14.56
CA GLN A 206 -2.36 -7.54 14.65
C GLN A 206 -1.63 -8.07 13.42
N PRO A 207 -0.75 -7.28 12.76
CA PRO A 207 0.06 -7.78 11.66
C PRO A 207 1.00 -8.90 12.12
N LYS A 208 1.01 -10.02 11.37
CA LYS A 208 1.71 -11.27 11.78
C LYS A 208 2.86 -11.66 10.84
N SER A 209 3.14 -10.87 9.79
CA SER A 209 4.24 -11.22 8.89
C SER A 209 5.59 -11.16 9.63
N PRO A 210 6.51 -12.09 9.36
CA PRO A 210 7.83 -12.09 9.99
C PRO A 210 8.58 -10.75 9.79
N GLU A 211 8.47 -10.18 8.60
CA GLU A 211 9.06 -8.89 8.27
C GLU A 211 8.50 -7.77 9.18
N TYR A 212 7.17 -7.69 9.34
CA TYR A 212 6.55 -6.68 10.21
C TYR A 212 7.03 -6.81 11.66
N ILE A 213 7.04 -8.04 12.19
CA ILE A 213 7.46 -8.33 13.57
C ILE A 213 8.93 -7.96 13.77
N THR A 214 9.80 -8.21 12.78
CA THR A 214 11.23 -7.83 12.87
C THR A 214 11.39 -6.30 12.89
N LEU A 215 10.70 -5.56 12.02
CA LEU A 215 10.74 -4.10 12.04
C LEU A 215 10.17 -3.52 13.35
N GLN A 216 9.10 -4.12 13.87
CA GLN A 216 8.49 -3.72 15.15
C GLN A 216 9.47 -3.92 16.32
N LYS A 217 10.14 -5.07 16.39
CA LYS A 217 11.17 -5.33 17.39
C LYS A 217 12.35 -4.36 17.29
N ALA A 218 12.80 -4.06 16.07
CA ALA A 218 13.87 -3.10 15.83
C ALA A 218 13.46 -1.69 16.28
N LEU A 219 12.21 -1.28 16.03
CA LEU A 219 11.67 0.00 16.50
C LEU A 219 11.68 0.07 18.05
N ALA A 220 11.22 -0.99 18.71
CA ALA A 220 11.22 -1.07 20.18
C ALA A 220 12.63 -1.08 20.78
N ALA A 221 13.60 -1.70 20.11
CA ALA A 221 14.98 -1.75 20.54
C ALA A 221 15.72 -0.40 20.42
N GLY A 222 15.24 0.49 19.53
CA GLY A 222 15.87 1.79 19.30
C GLY A 222 17.27 1.73 18.69
N SER A 223 17.66 0.58 18.13
CA SER A 223 18.99 0.37 17.55
C SER A 223 19.13 1.01 16.18
N ALA A 224 20.34 1.47 15.84
CA ALA A 224 20.65 1.97 14.51
C ALA A 224 20.79 0.83 13.49
N ALA A 225 20.27 1.02 12.29
CA ALA A 225 20.61 0.18 11.14
C ALA A 225 21.96 0.58 10.55
N ASP A 226 22.62 -0.35 9.86
CA ASP A 226 23.93 -0.11 9.27
C ASP A 226 23.93 1.13 8.35
N GLY A 227 24.79 2.10 8.66
CA GLY A 227 24.92 3.35 7.90
C GLY A 227 23.87 4.43 8.20
N PHE A 228 23.09 4.27 9.29
CA PHE A 228 22.07 5.22 9.74
C PHE A 228 22.24 5.53 11.24
N SER A 229 21.84 6.73 11.65
CA SER A 229 21.70 7.05 13.07
C SER A 229 20.46 6.37 13.68
N PRO A 230 20.37 6.25 15.02
CA PRO A 230 19.15 5.71 15.66
C PRO A 230 17.88 6.50 15.30
N GLU A 231 17.98 7.81 15.20
CA GLU A 231 16.85 8.67 14.86
C GLU A 231 16.39 8.47 13.40
N GLU A 232 17.32 8.38 12.46
CA GLU A 232 17.01 8.05 11.07
C GLU A 232 16.40 6.66 10.96
N THR A 233 16.97 5.67 11.66
CA THR A 233 16.44 4.30 11.69
C THR A 233 15.03 4.27 12.22
N LYS A 234 14.72 4.99 13.30
CA LYS A 234 13.37 5.10 13.85
C LYS A 234 12.37 5.59 12.78
N ARG A 235 12.72 6.64 12.03
CA ARG A 235 11.88 7.19 10.95
C ARG A 235 11.69 6.19 9.82
N LEU A 236 12.76 5.52 9.38
CA LEU A 236 12.70 4.44 8.39
C LEU A 236 11.76 3.32 8.82
N LEU A 237 11.86 2.89 10.08
CA LEU A 237 11.00 1.82 10.62
C LEU A 237 9.53 2.24 10.65
N ILE A 238 9.22 3.45 11.10
CA ILE A 238 7.85 3.99 11.15
C ILE A 238 7.20 3.97 9.75
N VAL A 239 7.88 4.52 8.74
CA VAL A 239 7.30 4.58 7.37
C VAL A 239 7.20 3.21 6.72
N ASN A 240 8.10 2.28 7.02
CA ASN A 240 8.02 0.93 6.45
C ASN A 240 7.01 0.04 7.17
N LEU A 241 6.80 0.20 8.48
CA LEU A 241 5.66 -0.41 9.18
C LEU A 241 4.33 0.05 8.58
N GLU A 242 4.18 1.33 8.25
CA GLU A 242 2.99 1.82 7.54
C GLU A 242 2.84 1.16 6.16
N ARG A 243 3.89 1.10 5.35
CA ARG A 243 3.88 0.45 4.02
C ARG A 243 3.48 -1.02 4.09
N LEU A 244 3.95 -1.75 5.10
CA LEU A 244 3.62 -3.16 5.29
C LEU A 244 2.14 -3.40 5.66
N ARG A 245 1.44 -2.37 6.19
CA ARG A 245 0.00 -2.44 6.46
C ARG A 245 -0.87 -2.24 5.22
N TRP A 246 -0.35 -1.73 4.11
CA TRP A 246 -1.14 -1.42 2.91
C TRP A 246 -1.66 -2.64 2.15
N ARG A 247 -1.30 -3.87 2.56
CA ARG A 247 -1.75 -5.14 1.93
C ARG A 247 -1.60 -5.15 0.41
N ASN A 248 -0.49 -4.63 -0.08
CA ASN A 248 -0.21 -4.45 -1.49
C ASN A 248 0.66 -5.56 -2.09
N MET A 249 0.97 -6.61 -1.32
CA MET A 249 1.74 -7.77 -1.80
C MET A 249 0.82 -8.69 -2.61
N PRO A 250 1.32 -9.28 -3.72
CA PRO A 250 0.58 -10.27 -4.47
C PRO A 250 0.23 -11.49 -3.62
N ASP A 251 -1.04 -11.92 -3.67
CA ASP A 251 -1.47 -13.21 -3.13
C ASP A 251 -1.20 -14.30 -4.17
N ALA A 252 0.08 -14.68 -4.32
CA ALA A 252 0.52 -15.67 -5.29
C ALA A 252 1.72 -16.44 -4.74
N GLY A 253 1.75 -17.74 -5.01
CA GLY A 253 2.86 -18.61 -4.61
C GLY A 253 4.20 -18.22 -5.24
N LYS A 254 4.18 -17.56 -6.40
CA LYS A 254 5.36 -17.04 -7.11
C LYS A 254 5.08 -15.65 -7.68
N PHE A 255 6.00 -14.71 -7.43
CA PHE A 255 5.96 -13.36 -8.01
C PHE A 255 7.35 -12.73 -8.08
N VAL A 256 7.50 -11.73 -8.95
CA VAL A 256 8.71 -10.91 -9.07
C VAL A 256 8.54 -9.65 -8.22
N LYS A 257 9.46 -9.37 -7.30
CA LYS A 257 9.49 -8.17 -6.46
C LYS A 257 10.71 -7.33 -6.81
N VAL A 258 10.52 -6.10 -7.26
CA VAL A 258 11.59 -5.11 -7.39
C VAL A 258 11.48 -4.14 -6.21
N ASN A 259 12.53 -4.03 -5.41
CA ASN A 259 12.62 -3.01 -4.37
C ASN A 259 13.52 -1.86 -4.86
N ILE A 260 12.90 -0.72 -5.19
CA ILE A 260 13.58 0.44 -5.78
C ILE A 260 14.75 0.92 -4.93
N PRO A 261 14.59 1.26 -3.62
CA PRO A 261 15.70 1.76 -2.79
C PRO A 261 16.83 0.76 -2.58
N ALA A 262 16.50 -0.54 -2.57
CA ALA A 262 17.49 -1.61 -2.41
C ALA A 262 18.28 -1.88 -3.69
N PHE A 263 17.77 -1.41 -4.84
CA PHE A 263 18.31 -1.77 -6.16
C PHE A 263 18.38 -3.29 -6.37
N GLN A 264 17.34 -3.99 -5.95
CA GLN A 264 17.26 -5.45 -5.96
C GLN A 264 15.96 -5.92 -6.60
N LEU A 265 16.06 -7.07 -7.27
CA LEU A 265 14.93 -7.87 -7.70
C LEU A 265 15.02 -9.23 -7.03
N ASP A 266 13.92 -9.68 -6.48
CA ASP A 266 13.72 -11.02 -5.96
C ASP A 266 12.61 -11.72 -6.74
N VAL A 267 12.83 -13.00 -7.09
CA VAL A 267 11.72 -13.89 -7.42
C VAL A 267 11.30 -14.60 -6.15
N MET A 268 10.17 -14.18 -5.62
CA MET A 268 9.59 -14.77 -4.43
C MET A 268 8.85 -16.06 -4.79
N GLN A 269 9.10 -17.13 -4.06
CA GLN A 269 8.41 -18.41 -4.20
C GLN A 269 8.11 -18.99 -2.81
N ASN A 270 6.83 -19.20 -2.53
CA ASN A 270 6.36 -19.71 -1.22
C ASN A 270 6.94 -18.93 -0.03
N GLY A 271 6.97 -17.59 -0.14
CA GLY A 271 7.44 -16.69 0.91
C GLY A 271 8.97 -16.56 1.04
N LYS A 272 9.75 -17.23 0.17
CA LYS A 272 11.22 -17.15 0.14
C LYS A 272 11.71 -16.60 -1.19
N SER A 273 12.87 -15.93 -1.19
CA SER A 273 13.53 -15.51 -2.43
C SER A 273 14.23 -16.72 -3.06
N ALA A 274 13.72 -17.14 -4.22
CA ALA A 274 14.30 -18.21 -5.05
C ALA A 274 15.41 -17.70 -5.98
N LEU A 275 15.38 -16.43 -6.33
CA LEU A 275 16.40 -15.73 -7.12
C LEU A 275 16.51 -14.31 -6.61
N ASN A 276 17.73 -13.84 -6.38
CA ASN A 276 18.02 -12.45 -6.05
C ASN A 276 19.04 -11.88 -7.02
N MET A 277 18.83 -10.66 -7.49
CA MET A 277 19.79 -9.98 -8.35
C MET A 277 19.79 -8.47 -8.15
N LYS A 278 20.91 -7.84 -8.52
CA LYS A 278 21.02 -6.39 -8.61
C LYS A 278 20.22 -5.86 -9.78
N VAL A 279 19.63 -4.68 -9.62
CA VAL A 279 18.97 -3.95 -10.70
C VAL A 279 19.42 -2.49 -10.74
N CYS A 280 19.26 -1.84 -11.92
CA CYS A 280 19.27 -0.39 -12.01
C CYS A 280 17.84 0.10 -12.23
N VAL A 281 17.46 1.16 -11.54
CA VAL A 281 16.13 1.78 -11.60
C VAL A 281 16.23 3.21 -12.16
N GLY A 282 15.10 3.82 -12.38
CA GLY A 282 15.01 5.19 -12.89
C GLY A 282 15.65 6.23 -11.97
N GLN A 283 16.10 7.32 -12.57
CA GLN A 283 16.74 8.42 -11.87
C GLN A 283 15.81 9.07 -10.86
N GLY A 284 16.33 9.35 -9.65
CA GLY A 284 15.73 10.22 -8.66
C GLY A 284 15.97 11.70 -8.97
N ARG A 285 15.49 12.58 -8.09
CA ARG A 285 15.70 14.03 -8.22
C ARG A 285 17.14 14.45 -7.98
N ASN A 286 17.81 13.82 -7.01
CA ASN A 286 19.18 14.10 -6.66
C ASN A 286 20.07 13.02 -7.23
N SER A 287 20.92 13.39 -8.17
CA SER A 287 21.99 12.53 -8.68
C SER A 287 23.13 12.39 -7.67
N ASN A 288 23.20 13.30 -6.69
CA ASN A 288 24.26 13.36 -5.68
C ASN A 288 23.75 12.96 -4.30
N TYR A 289 23.97 11.69 -3.93
CA TYR A 289 23.49 11.08 -2.67
C TYR A 289 24.36 11.37 -1.45
N SER A 290 25.34 12.27 -1.57
CA SER A 290 26.15 12.72 -0.46
C SER A 290 25.40 13.63 0.52
N GLU A 291 24.34 14.28 0.04
CA GLU A 291 23.47 15.08 0.90
C GLU A 291 22.27 14.23 1.30
N SER A 292 22.01 14.18 2.58
CA SER A 292 20.87 13.49 3.12
C SER A 292 19.60 13.95 2.41
N LEU A 293 19.00 13.07 1.60
CA LEU A 293 17.66 13.24 1.05
C LEU A 293 16.62 13.36 2.18
N MET A 294 17.06 13.20 3.40
CA MET A 294 16.24 13.04 4.58
C MET A 294 16.34 14.25 5.50
N ASN A 295 16.10 15.45 4.95
CA ASN A 295 15.75 16.55 5.82
C ASN A 295 14.29 16.40 6.27
N TYR A 296 14.05 15.59 7.30
CA TYR A 296 12.72 15.35 7.87
C TYR A 296 12.12 16.60 8.54
N SER A 297 12.88 17.69 8.64
CA SER A 297 12.33 18.98 9.07
C SER A 297 11.59 19.74 7.98
N ASP A 298 11.66 19.29 6.72
CA ASP A 298 10.90 19.86 5.61
C ASP A 298 9.47 19.31 5.59
N THR A 299 8.62 19.85 6.47
CA THR A 299 7.23 19.42 6.65
C THR A 299 6.31 19.79 5.48
N GLY A 300 6.77 20.65 4.55
CA GLY A 300 6.03 21.03 3.34
C GLY A 300 6.29 20.11 2.13
N LYS A 301 7.05 19.03 2.29
CA LYS A 301 7.48 18.20 1.17
C LYS A 301 6.35 17.35 0.61
N THR A 302 6.01 17.60 -0.64
CA THR A 302 5.07 16.80 -1.43
C THR A 302 5.81 15.92 -2.43
N ASP A 303 5.18 14.83 -2.87
CA ASP A 303 5.75 14.00 -3.93
C ASP A 303 5.77 14.80 -5.26
N LYS A 304 6.97 15.01 -5.76
CA LYS A 304 7.24 15.63 -7.07
C LYS A 304 8.22 14.71 -7.81
N PRO A 305 7.79 13.59 -8.38
CA PRO A 305 8.68 12.62 -8.97
C PRO A 305 9.49 13.22 -10.14
N ASN A 306 10.74 12.77 -10.27
CA ASN A 306 11.46 12.93 -11.53
C ASN A 306 10.69 12.16 -12.61
N ARG A 307 10.60 12.71 -13.80
CA ARG A 307 9.93 12.05 -14.93
C ARG A 307 10.55 10.67 -15.27
N HIS A 308 11.81 10.47 -14.91
CA HIS A 308 12.55 9.21 -15.09
C HIS A 308 12.45 8.27 -13.87
N SER A 309 11.80 8.65 -12.77
CA SER A 309 11.65 7.76 -11.62
C SER A 309 10.84 6.52 -11.99
N THR A 310 11.31 5.34 -11.60
CA THR A 310 10.54 4.09 -11.72
C THR A 310 9.28 4.20 -10.85
N PRO A 311 8.07 3.95 -11.40
CA PRO A 311 6.84 4.00 -10.61
C PRO A 311 6.71 2.80 -9.68
N GLN A 312 5.97 2.97 -8.58
CA GLN A 312 5.46 1.85 -7.81
C GLN A 312 4.23 1.27 -8.53
N LEU A 313 4.28 0.01 -8.91
CA LEU A 313 3.19 -0.62 -9.66
C LEU A 313 3.09 -2.13 -9.40
N SER A 314 1.92 -2.67 -9.68
CA SER A 314 1.64 -4.11 -9.72
C SER A 314 1.04 -4.48 -11.07
N SER A 315 1.52 -5.56 -11.66
CA SER A 315 1.06 -6.07 -12.95
C SER A 315 1.34 -7.58 -13.09
N LEU A 316 1.20 -8.11 -14.31
CA LEU A 316 1.44 -9.51 -14.66
C LEU A 316 2.42 -9.60 -15.83
N ILE A 317 3.59 -10.21 -15.63
CA ILE A 317 4.49 -10.56 -16.73
C ILE A 317 3.80 -11.62 -17.59
N HIS A 318 3.65 -11.33 -18.88
CA HIS A 318 2.92 -12.19 -19.83
C HIS A 318 3.76 -12.74 -20.96
N SER A 319 4.91 -12.12 -21.24
CA SER A 319 5.83 -12.57 -22.31
C SER A 319 7.20 -11.98 -22.12
N VAL A 320 8.16 -12.57 -22.83
CA VAL A 320 9.48 -11.99 -23.08
C VAL A 320 9.66 -11.74 -24.56
N GLU A 321 10.45 -10.76 -24.89
CA GLU A 321 10.96 -10.54 -26.25
C GLU A 321 12.47 -10.68 -26.21
N VAL A 322 12.97 -11.67 -26.90
CA VAL A 322 14.40 -11.94 -27.08
C VAL A 322 14.90 -11.14 -28.28
N ASN A 323 16.09 -10.60 -28.19
CA ASN A 323 16.69 -9.72 -29.19
C ASN A 323 15.75 -8.56 -29.62
N PRO A 324 15.30 -7.73 -28.68
CA PRO A 324 14.28 -6.73 -28.96
C PRO A 324 14.79 -5.62 -29.88
N VAL A 325 13.89 -5.12 -30.73
CA VAL A 325 14.06 -3.78 -31.30
C VAL A 325 13.71 -2.74 -30.22
N TRP A 326 14.57 -1.79 -30.00
CA TRP A 326 14.27 -0.68 -29.11
C TRP A 326 13.62 0.48 -29.87
N ASN A 327 12.33 0.65 -29.72
CA ASN A 327 11.64 1.86 -30.14
C ASN A 327 12.01 2.98 -29.15
N ILE A 328 12.83 3.93 -29.59
CA ILE A 328 13.39 4.96 -28.73
C ILE A 328 12.31 6.03 -28.42
N PRO A 329 11.99 6.26 -27.13
CA PRO A 329 10.99 7.27 -26.77
C PRO A 329 11.40 8.67 -27.24
N GLN A 330 10.44 9.49 -27.67
CA GLN A 330 10.69 10.86 -28.14
C GLN A 330 11.50 11.70 -27.15
N SER A 331 11.28 11.49 -25.85
CA SER A 331 12.02 12.21 -24.81
C SER A 331 13.50 11.88 -24.76
N ILE A 332 13.90 10.65 -25.11
CA ILE A 332 15.30 10.22 -25.23
C ILE A 332 15.81 10.66 -26.59
N ALA A 333 15.04 10.47 -27.65
CA ALA A 333 15.43 10.88 -29.00
C ALA A 333 15.80 12.38 -29.07
N ASN A 334 14.98 13.27 -28.52
CA ASN A 334 15.28 14.70 -28.50
C ASN A 334 16.49 15.10 -27.65
N LYS A 335 16.72 14.41 -26.54
CA LYS A 335 17.75 14.84 -25.56
C LYS A 335 19.10 14.17 -25.77
N GLU A 336 19.10 13.01 -26.38
CA GLU A 336 20.30 12.20 -26.51
C GLU A 336 20.60 11.90 -27.99
N ILE A 337 19.67 11.24 -28.70
CA ILE A 337 19.94 10.71 -30.04
C ILE A 337 20.17 11.84 -31.05
N ILE A 338 19.28 12.81 -31.15
CA ILE A 338 19.41 13.95 -32.07
C ILE A 338 20.62 14.80 -31.69
N VAL A 339 20.86 15.00 -30.39
CA VAL A 339 22.01 15.80 -29.91
C VAL A 339 23.33 15.15 -30.30
N GLU A 340 23.45 13.82 -30.22
CA GLU A 340 24.67 13.11 -30.60
C GLU A 340 24.78 12.94 -32.12
N ALA A 341 23.68 12.70 -32.86
CA ALA A 341 23.64 12.66 -34.30
C ALA A 341 24.10 13.98 -34.94
N LYS A 342 23.76 15.11 -34.30
CA LYS A 342 24.23 16.44 -34.73
C LYS A 342 25.75 16.62 -34.60
N LYS A 343 26.38 15.97 -33.60
CA LYS A 343 27.84 16.08 -33.37
C LYS A 343 28.65 15.09 -34.17
N ASP A 344 28.12 13.88 -34.39
CA ASP A 344 28.77 12.79 -35.06
C ASP A 344 27.85 12.17 -36.12
N ARG A 345 28.15 12.39 -37.38
CA ARG A 345 27.44 11.87 -38.54
C ARG A 345 27.27 10.35 -38.50
N TYR A 346 28.28 9.61 -37.97
CA TYR A 346 28.26 8.15 -37.90
C TYR A 346 27.63 7.59 -36.64
N TYR A 347 27.17 8.44 -35.72
CA TYR A 347 26.63 8.04 -34.43
C TYR A 347 25.49 7.03 -34.55
N LEU A 348 24.52 7.28 -35.46
CA LEU A 348 23.35 6.43 -35.63
C LEU A 348 23.74 5.07 -36.22
N GLU A 349 24.64 5.03 -37.23
CA GLU A 349 25.15 3.81 -37.83
C GLU A 349 25.92 2.99 -36.80
N ASN A 350 26.85 3.62 -36.07
CA ASN A 350 27.65 2.98 -35.03
C ASN A 350 26.81 2.43 -33.88
N LYS A 351 25.63 3.02 -33.62
CA LYS A 351 24.70 2.56 -32.62
C LYS A 351 23.60 1.64 -33.16
N GLY A 352 23.60 1.32 -34.45
CA GLY A 352 22.59 0.49 -35.10
C GLY A 352 21.19 1.10 -35.04
N ILE A 353 21.09 2.43 -35.06
CA ILE A 353 19.83 3.15 -34.99
C ILE A 353 19.33 3.52 -36.38
N ASN A 354 18.15 3.03 -36.73
CA ASN A 354 17.43 3.40 -37.94
C ASN A 354 16.50 4.58 -37.64
N VAL A 355 16.38 5.49 -38.62
CA VAL A 355 15.45 6.62 -38.61
C VAL A 355 14.30 6.37 -39.56
N TYR A 356 13.07 6.64 -39.08
CA TYR A 356 11.87 6.52 -39.90
C TYR A 356 11.09 7.83 -39.91
N LYS A 357 10.52 8.18 -41.05
CA LYS A 357 9.56 9.26 -41.21
C LYS A 357 8.31 8.72 -41.88
N ASP A 358 7.15 8.90 -41.29
CA ASP A 358 5.87 8.35 -41.80
C ASP A 358 5.94 6.84 -42.10
N GLY A 359 6.65 6.09 -41.23
CA GLY A 359 6.84 4.65 -41.34
C GLY A 359 7.86 4.21 -42.41
N LYS A 360 8.49 5.11 -43.14
CA LYS A 360 9.53 4.83 -44.14
C LYS A 360 10.92 5.06 -43.59
N LEU A 361 11.83 4.16 -43.89
CA LEU A 361 13.24 4.33 -43.55
C LEU A 361 13.80 5.54 -44.27
N VAL A 362 14.52 6.39 -43.56
CA VAL A 362 15.17 7.61 -44.05
C VAL A 362 16.67 7.48 -43.88
N ASP A 363 17.44 7.91 -44.88
CA ASP A 363 18.89 8.01 -44.76
C ASP A 363 19.24 9.15 -43.80
N PRO A 364 20.03 8.92 -42.74
CA PRO A 364 20.45 9.97 -41.81
C PRO A 364 21.18 11.13 -42.46
N ASP A 365 21.79 10.94 -43.62
CA ASP A 365 22.49 11.96 -44.41
C ASP A 365 21.51 12.96 -45.08
N ASP A 366 20.25 12.55 -45.27
CA ASP A 366 19.20 13.42 -45.85
C ASP A 366 18.49 14.27 -44.78
N ILE A 367 18.89 14.16 -43.50
CA ILE A 367 18.24 14.84 -42.38
C ILE A 367 19.05 16.10 -42.00
N ASP A 368 18.36 17.22 -41.97
CA ASP A 368 18.88 18.45 -41.33
C ASP A 368 18.78 18.33 -39.80
N TRP A 369 19.87 17.89 -39.17
CA TRP A 369 19.93 17.70 -37.72
C TRP A 369 19.85 18.99 -36.91
N ASP A 370 20.02 20.17 -37.54
CA ASP A 370 19.88 21.45 -36.84
C ASP A 370 18.42 21.79 -36.52
N THR A 371 17.53 21.32 -37.37
CA THR A 371 16.08 21.57 -37.27
C THR A 371 15.26 20.33 -36.88
N ALA A 372 15.85 19.14 -36.95
CA ALA A 372 15.17 17.89 -36.67
C ALA A 372 14.65 17.79 -35.24
N THR A 373 13.43 17.26 -35.08
CA THR A 373 12.82 16.96 -33.79
C THR A 373 12.32 15.51 -33.73
N ALA A 374 12.22 14.95 -32.54
CA ALA A 374 11.65 13.59 -32.38
C ALA A 374 10.12 13.54 -32.63
N ALA A 375 9.47 14.66 -32.92
CA ALA A 375 8.09 14.68 -33.41
C ALA A 375 8.02 14.34 -34.91
N ASP A 376 9.11 14.61 -35.66
CA ASP A 376 9.17 14.41 -37.10
C ASP A 376 9.67 13.01 -37.50
N TYR A 377 10.38 12.34 -36.56
CA TYR A 377 11.06 11.08 -36.83
C TYR A 377 10.87 10.06 -35.72
N GLU A 378 10.78 8.76 -36.09
CA GLU A 378 10.87 7.63 -35.19
C GLU A 378 12.28 7.04 -35.25
N PHE A 379 12.83 6.73 -34.08
CA PHE A 379 14.15 6.12 -33.95
C PHE A 379 14.01 4.68 -33.41
N LYS A 380 14.61 3.71 -34.10
CA LYS A 380 14.57 2.29 -33.73
C LYS A 380 15.96 1.70 -33.73
N GLN A 381 16.42 1.24 -32.56
CA GLN A 381 17.70 0.53 -32.46
C GLN A 381 17.50 -0.95 -32.78
N LYS A 382 18.32 -1.46 -33.68
CA LYS A 382 18.30 -2.87 -34.12
C LYS A 382 18.70 -3.81 -32.96
N PRO A 383 18.30 -5.09 -33.01
CA PRO A 383 18.88 -6.13 -32.16
C PRO A 383 20.41 -6.19 -32.33
N GLY A 384 21.10 -6.54 -31.25
CA GLY A 384 22.58 -6.68 -31.27
C GLY A 384 23.19 -6.45 -29.90
N ASP A 385 24.51 -6.60 -29.81
CA ASP A 385 25.23 -6.49 -28.53
C ASP A 385 25.22 -5.08 -27.95
N ASP A 386 25.12 -4.05 -28.79
CA ASP A 386 25.05 -2.64 -28.40
C ASP A 386 23.63 -2.16 -28.13
N ASN A 387 22.59 -3.02 -28.33
CA ASN A 387 21.21 -2.60 -28.07
C ASN A 387 21.03 -2.23 -26.62
N SER A 388 20.48 -1.05 -26.36
CA SER A 388 20.28 -0.52 -24.99
C SER A 388 19.38 -1.39 -24.11
N LEU A 389 18.51 -2.22 -24.72
CA LEU A 389 17.66 -3.19 -24.02
C LEU A 389 18.35 -4.55 -23.80
N GLY A 390 19.61 -4.71 -24.28
CA GLY A 390 20.32 -5.98 -24.25
C GLY A 390 19.63 -7.08 -25.04
N LYS A 391 19.77 -8.32 -24.60
CA LYS A 391 19.32 -9.52 -25.30
C LYS A 391 17.86 -9.92 -25.01
N ILE A 392 17.22 -9.37 -23.95
CA ILE A 392 15.87 -9.78 -23.54
C ILE A 392 15.16 -8.69 -22.75
N LYS A 393 13.85 -8.54 -22.96
CA LYS A 393 12.95 -7.74 -22.15
C LYS A 393 11.73 -8.55 -21.70
N PHE A 394 11.21 -8.26 -20.51
CA PHE A 394 10.06 -8.90 -19.88
C PHE A 394 8.90 -7.91 -19.88
N LEU A 395 7.79 -8.31 -20.48
CA LEU A 395 6.67 -7.42 -20.77
C LEU A 395 5.51 -7.64 -19.80
N PHE A 396 4.98 -6.54 -19.30
CA PHE A 396 3.79 -6.46 -18.47
C PHE A 396 3.06 -5.14 -18.72
N ASN A 397 1.73 -5.16 -18.67
CA ASN A 397 0.90 -4.00 -18.97
C ASN A 397 0.96 -2.98 -17.83
N ASN A 398 1.25 -1.71 -18.15
CA ASN A 398 1.24 -0.64 -17.17
C ASN A 398 1.10 0.74 -17.82
N GLN A 399 0.66 1.75 -17.06
CA GLN A 399 0.40 3.11 -17.55
C GLN A 399 1.68 3.91 -17.84
N SER A 400 2.83 3.45 -17.35
CA SER A 400 4.11 4.19 -17.45
C SER A 400 5.04 3.64 -18.52
N SER A 401 4.61 2.64 -19.29
CA SER A 401 5.38 1.98 -20.34
C SER A 401 6.76 1.47 -19.86
N VAL A 402 6.83 1.02 -18.58
CA VAL A 402 8.03 0.42 -18.00
C VAL A 402 8.05 -1.08 -18.22
N TYR A 403 9.24 -1.64 -18.34
CA TYR A 403 9.49 -3.08 -18.42
C TYR A 403 10.81 -3.43 -17.72
N LEU A 404 11.03 -4.71 -17.48
CA LEU A 404 12.32 -5.23 -17.03
C LEU A 404 13.12 -5.65 -18.27
N HIS A 405 14.42 -5.35 -18.30
CA HIS A 405 15.22 -5.67 -19.48
C HIS A 405 16.70 -5.88 -19.16
N ASP A 406 17.38 -6.53 -20.05
CA ASP A 406 18.83 -6.66 -20.07
C ASP A 406 19.50 -5.31 -20.43
N THR A 407 20.83 -5.25 -20.41
CA THR A 407 21.61 -4.08 -20.81
C THR A 407 23.05 -4.49 -21.15
N PRO A 408 23.68 -3.89 -22.17
CA PRO A 408 25.12 -4.06 -22.43
C PRO A 408 25.98 -3.38 -21.35
N ALA A 409 25.45 -2.36 -20.66
CA ALA A 409 26.17 -1.60 -19.63
C ALA A 409 26.28 -2.36 -18.29
N LYS A 410 26.90 -3.52 -18.27
CA LYS A 410 27.02 -4.40 -17.09
C LYS A 410 27.82 -3.80 -15.94
N ASN A 411 28.74 -2.88 -16.21
CA ASN A 411 29.51 -2.15 -15.20
C ASN A 411 28.63 -1.36 -14.22
N ALA A 412 27.44 -0.95 -14.63
CA ALA A 412 26.48 -0.25 -13.79
C ALA A 412 26.08 -1.04 -12.53
N PHE A 413 26.08 -2.37 -12.58
CA PHE A 413 25.76 -3.22 -11.42
C PHE A 413 26.85 -3.25 -10.35
N GLY A 414 28.06 -2.77 -10.67
CA GLY A 414 29.15 -2.56 -9.69
C GLY A 414 28.99 -1.28 -8.88
N MET A 415 28.13 -0.34 -9.30
CA MET A 415 27.92 0.93 -8.62
C MET A 415 27.07 0.74 -7.36
N SER A 416 27.35 1.50 -6.32
CA SER A 416 26.51 1.57 -5.10
C SER A 416 25.17 2.23 -5.43
N MET A 417 25.21 3.31 -6.25
CA MET A 417 24.04 4.04 -6.71
C MET A 417 23.62 3.56 -8.10
N ARG A 418 22.44 2.97 -8.17
CA ARG A 418 21.91 2.39 -9.42
C ARG A 418 20.56 2.99 -9.85
N ALA A 419 20.24 4.20 -9.38
CA ALA A 419 19.10 4.99 -9.86
C ALA A 419 19.52 5.84 -11.06
N ILE A 420 19.76 5.19 -12.22
CA ILE A 420 20.44 5.77 -13.40
C ILE A 420 19.69 5.57 -14.70
N SER A 421 18.57 4.84 -14.73
CA SER A 421 17.79 4.58 -15.95
C SER A 421 16.74 5.69 -16.21
N HIS A 422 16.08 5.60 -17.35
CA HIS A 422 14.96 6.48 -17.73
C HIS A 422 13.58 5.97 -17.22
N GLY A 423 13.58 5.03 -16.26
CA GLY A 423 12.37 4.52 -15.64
C GLY A 423 12.21 3.01 -15.71
N CYS A 424 12.68 2.37 -16.77
CA CYS A 424 12.73 0.91 -16.88
C CYS A 424 13.75 0.30 -15.91
N VAL A 425 13.59 -0.97 -15.59
CA VAL A 425 14.45 -1.69 -14.66
C VAL A 425 15.44 -2.55 -15.43
N ARG A 426 16.74 -2.23 -15.32
CA ARG A 426 17.81 -3.04 -15.91
C ARG A 426 18.17 -4.18 -14.99
N LEU A 427 18.35 -5.37 -15.54
CA LEU A 427 18.55 -6.63 -14.81
C LEU A 427 20.02 -7.05 -14.81
N GLY A 428 20.53 -7.45 -13.63
CA GLY A 428 21.88 -7.98 -13.48
C GLY A 428 22.03 -9.41 -14.03
N ASP A 429 20.96 -10.21 -13.92
CA ASP A 429 20.90 -11.59 -14.44
C ASP A 429 19.57 -11.86 -15.16
N PRO A 430 19.39 -11.35 -16.37
CA PRO A 430 18.15 -11.54 -17.12
C PRO A 430 17.92 -13.00 -17.56
N LYS A 431 18.98 -13.77 -17.85
CA LYS A 431 18.89 -15.19 -18.22
C LYS A 431 18.42 -16.04 -17.03
N GLY A 432 18.94 -15.76 -15.82
CA GLY A 432 18.48 -16.39 -14.58
C GLY A 432 17.01 -16.06 -14.26
N LEU A 433 16.56 -14.83 -14.54
CA LEU A 433 15.15 -14.49 -14.42
C LEU A 433 14.29 -15.27 -15.40
N ALA A 434 14.71 -15.40 -16.69
CA ALA A 434 13.99 -16.17 -17.68
C ALA A 434 13.90 -17.66 -17.27
N LEU A 435 15.01 -18.26 -16.85
CA LEU A 435 15.02 -19.65 -16.34
C LEU A 435 14.04 -19.81 -15.16
N ASN A 436 14.07 -18.88 -14.22
CA ASN A 436 13.20 -18.97 -13.05
C ASN A 436 11.72 -18.84 -13.44
N LEU A 437 11.36 -18.00 -14.41
CA LEU A 437 9.97 -17.78 -14.80
C LEU A 437 9.43 -18.92 -15.69
N PHE A 438 10.20 -19.40 -16.65
CA PHE A 438 9.77 -20.42 -17.61
C PHE A 438 10.04 -21.86 -17.13
N GLY A 439 11.01 -22.04 -16.21
CA GLY A 439 11.54 -23.35 -15.86
C GLY A 439 12.41 -23.93 -16.98
N GLU A 440 13.05 -25.06 -16.71
CA GLU A 440 13.76 -25.84 -17.74
C GLU A 440 12.77 -26.39 -18.77
N GLY A 441 13.20 -26.46 -20.05
CA GLY A 441 12.42 -27.02 -21.14
C GLY A 441 12.38 -26.16 -22.40
N PRO A 442 11.58 -26.55 -23.42
CA PRO A 442 11.68 -26.02 -24.78
C PRO A 442 11.56 -24.50 -24.90
N LYS A 443 10.76 -23.85 -24.05
CA LYS A 443 10.63 -22.38 -24.09
C LYS A 443 11.89 -21.69 -23.59
N PHE A 444 12.48 -22.18 -22.49
CA PHE A 444 13.72 -21.62 -21.97
C PHE A 444 14.89 -21.95 -22.91
N ASP A 445 14.92 -23.16 -23.51
CA ASP A 445 15.93 -23.55 -24.47
C ASP A 445 15.92 -22.64 -25.71
N LEU A 446 14.71 -22.30 -26.21
CA LEU A 446 14.52 -21.32 -27.28
C LEU A 446 15.08 -19.96 -26.90
N ILE A 447 14.65 -19.43 -25.71
CA ILE A 447 15.12 -18.13 -25.19
C ILE A 447 16.65 -18.12 -25.09
N SER A 448 17.22 -19.16 -24.46
CA SER A 448 18.67 -19.27 -24.26
C SER A 448 19.46 -19.32 -25.57
N LYS A 449 18.95 -20.10 -26.53
CA LYS A 449 19.55 -20.21 -27.86
C LYS A 449 19.51 -18.89 -28.63
N ASP A 450 18.34 -18.25 -28.65
CA ASP A 450 18.13 -17.01 -29.40
C ASP A 450 18.97 -15.84 -28.84
N MET A 451 19.19 -15.80 -27.50
CA MET A 451 20.08 -14.81 -26.89
C MET A 451 21.55 -14.91 -27.35
N GLU A 452 21.95 -16.02 -27.91
CA GLU A 452 23.35 -16.30 -28.33
C GLU A 452 23.56 -16.23 -29.85
N LEU A 453 22.52 -15.83 -30.63
CA LEU A 453 22.62 -15.73 -32.08
C LEU A 453 23.56 -14.61 -32.55
N ASP A 454 24.44 -14.88 -33.50
CA ASP A 454 25.32 -13.90 -34.17
C ASP A 454 24.52 -12.86 -34.98
N LYS A 455 23.42 -13.30 -35.57
CA LYS A 455 22.47 -12.45 -36.33
C LYS A 455 21.12 -12.50 -35.63
N PRO A 456 20.95 -11.68 -34.59
CA PRO A 456 19.75 -11.75 -33.75
C PRO A 456 18.53 -11.17 -34.47
N GLU A 457 17.42 -11.91 -34.39
CA GLU A 457 16.10 -11.47 -34.82
C GLU A 457 15.13 -11.44 -33.60
N PRO A 458 14.18 -10.53 -33.59
CA PRO A 458 13.23 -10.45 -32.47
C PRO A 458 12.37 -11.71 -32.37
N THR A 459 12.39 -12.36 -31.22
CA THR A 459 11.55 -13.53 -30.91
C THR A 459 10.70 -13.27 -29.67
N SER A 460 9.38 -13.47 -29.77
CA SER A 460 8.47 -13.33 -28.64
C SER A 460 8.08 -14.68 -28.08
N VAL A 461 8.24 -14.86 -26.76
CA VAL A 461 7.87 -16.11 -26.06
C VAL A 461 6.84 -15.80 -24.96
N THR A 462 5.64 -16.36 -25.11
CA THR A 462 4.54 -16.17 -24.15
C THR A 462 4.79 -16.94 -22.85
N LEU A 463 4.65 -16.26 -21.73
CA LEU A 463 4.68 -16.84 -20.38
C LEU A 463 3.28 -17.25 -19.94
N SER A 464 3.11 -18.55 -19.62
CA SER A 464 1.86 -19.11 -19.11
C SER A 464 2.17 -20.15 -18.02
N PRO A 465 1.59 -20.04 -16.84
CA PRO A 465 0.76 -18.92 -16.39
C PRO A 465 1.53 -17.59 -16.30
N LYS A 466 0.82 -16.46 -16.38
CA LYS A 466 1.41 -15.14 -16.14
C LYS A 466 1.91 -15.05 -14.71
N VAL A 467 3.01 -14.33 -14.47
CA VAL A 467 3.62 -14.19 -13.15
C VAL A 467 3.45 -12.75 -12.66
N PRO A 468 2.92 -12.53 -11.44
CA PRO A 468 2.81 -11.19 -10.89
C PRO A 468 4.18 -10.51 -10.77
N VAL A 469 4.20 -9.21 -11.06
CA VAL A 469 5.34 -8.33 -10.82
C VAL A 469 4.89 -7.17 -9.94
N LEU A 470 5.65 -6.93 -8.87
CA LEU A 470 5.47 -5.83 -7.94
C LEU A 470 6.74 -4.98 -7.94
N ILE A 471 6.62 -3.72 -8.34
CA ILE A 471 7.67 -2.72 -8.17
C ILE A 471 7.29 -1.87 -6.97
N THR A 472 8.05 -2.00 -5.89
CA THR A 472 7.76 -1.41 -4.57
C THR A 472 8.89 -0.50 -4.10
N TYR A 473 8.61 0.20 -2.99
CA TYR A 473 9.53 1.15 -2.38
C TYR A 473 9.63 0.87 -0.88
N GLN A 474 10.62 0.07 -0.47
CA GLN A 474 10.87 -0.27 0.92
C GLN A 474 12.30 0.14 1.28
N THR A 475 12.44 1.07 2.21
CA THR A 475 13.74 1.56 2.72
C THR A 475 14.20 0.79 3.94
N ALA A 476 13.32 0.00 4.58
CA ALA A 476 13.67 -1.01 5.57
C ALA A 476 12.90 -2.31 5.27
N TRP A 477 13.59 -3.45 5.30
CA TRP A 477 13.04 -4.78 5.04
C TRP A 477 13.87 -5.85 5.76
N THR A 478 13.48 -7.11 5.64
CA THR A 478 14.27 -8.25 6.12
C THR A 478 14.89 -9.02 4.97
N ASP A 479 16.14 -9.48 5.13
CA ASP A 479 16.75 -10.44 4.21
C ASP A 479 16.21 -11.88 4.45
N ASN A 480 16.68 -12.83 3.63
CA ASN A 480 16.27 -14.25 3.73
C ASN A 480 16.61 -14.91 5.08
N SER A 481 17.53 -14.32 5.84
CA SER A 481 17.91 -14.77 7.18
C SER A 481 17.11 -14.06 8.29
N GLY A 482 16.20 -13.16 7.92
CA GLY A 482 15.40 -12.37 8.86
C GLY A 482 16.12 -11.18 9.46
N ASN A 483 17.31 -10.81 8.96
CA ASN A 483 18.05 -9.66 9.44
C ASN A 483 17.48 -8.36 8.84
N LEU A 484 17.41 -7.32 9.67
CA LEU A 484 17.04 -5.98 9.24
C LEU A 484 18.05 -5.44 8.21
N LYS A 485 17.55 -4.97 7.10
CA LYS A 485 18.28 -4.22 6.07
C LYS A 485 17.66 -2.84 5.90
N ALA A 486 18.50 -1.86 5.59
CA ALA A 486 18.07 -0.50 5.32
C ALA A 486 18.73 0.05 4.04
N ALA A 487 18.03 0.94 3.37
CA ALA A 487 18.52 1.66 2.20
C ALA A 487 18.11 3.14 2.26
N ARG A 488 18.86 3.98 1.55
CA ARG A 488 18.55 5.41 1.47
C ARG A 488 17.31 5.67 0.65
N ASP A 489 16.59 6.74 1.01
CA ASP A 489 15.38 7.21 0.32
C ASP A 489 15.74 7.90 -1.01
N VAL A 490 15.90 7.11 -2.06
CA VAL A 490 16.40 7.58 -3.38
C VAL A 490 15.46 8.54 -4.13
N TYR A 491 14.16 8.53 -3.79
CA TYR A 491 13.16 9.40 -4.43
C TYR A 491 12.54 10.41 -3.47
N GLY A 492 12.87 10.37 -2.18
CA GLY A 492 12.31 11.25 -1.16
C GLY A 492 10.88 10.86 -0.75
N LEU A 493 10.49 9.59 -0.93
CA LEU A 493 9.14 9.13 -0.62
C LEU A 493 8.92 8.83 0.88
N ASP A 494 9.99 8.58 1.62
CA ASP A 494 9.92 8.41 3.09
C ASP A 494 9.53 9.72 3.77
N ILE A 495 10.12 10.84 3.33
CA ILE A 495 9.82 12.15 3.88
C ILE A 495 8.35 12.51 3.66
N VAL A 496 7.83 12.25 2.45
CA VAL A 496 6.43 12.49 2.10
C VAL A 496 5.50 11.68 3.01
N LEU A 497 5.79 10.39 3.20
CA LEU A 497 4.97 9.53 4.07
C LEU A 497 5.12 9.91 5.54
N TYR A 498 6.34 10.18 6.02
CA TYR A 498 6.58 10.57 7.40
C TYR A 498 5.84 11.87 7.77
N ASN A 499 5.88 12.86 6.88
CA ASN A 499 5.14 14.11 7.07
C ASN A 499 3.62 13.87 7.06
N ALA A 500 3.11 13.03 6.16
CA ALA A 500 1.70 12.66 6.17
C ALA A 500 1.27 11.98 7.48
N LEU A 501 2.12 11.10 8.03
CA LEU A 501 1.89 10.48 9.34
C LEU A 501 1.93 11.51 10.48
N ALA A 502 2.86 12.44 10.46
CA ALA A 502 3.03 13.47 11.50
C ALA A 502 1.89 14.51 11.51
N THR A 503 1.15 14.66 10.42
CA THR A 503 0.00 15.59 10.33
C THR A 503 -1.32 14.96 10.77
N LEU A 504 -1.36 13.65 11.06
CA LEU A 504 -2.56 12.99 11.58
C LEU A 504 -2.84 13.48 13.03
N LYS A 505 -4.09 13.82 13.26
CA LYS A 505 -4.59 14.22 14.59
C LYS A 505 -5.68 13.26 15.06
#